data_3c2bd25b297324cca6e41588867e50f8
#
_entry.id   3c2bd25b297324cca6e41588867e50f8
#
_cell.length_a   1.000
_cell.length_b   1.000
_cell.length_c   1.000
_cell.angle_alpha   90.00
_cell.angle_beta   90.00
_cell.angle_gamma   90.00
#
_symmetry.space_group_name_H-M   'P 1'
#
loop_
_entity.id
_entity.type
_entity.pdbx_description
1 polymer ?
#
loop_
_entity_poly.entity_id
_entity_poly.type
_entity_poly.pdbx_seq_one_letter_code
_entity_poly.pdbx_strand_id
1 'polypeptide(L)'
;MYISRQCSASYLYSLEPINVGTPMVECLMSYLGRLALAHNVELTKLAAHIIALHPCKRSLYPKQFASVPRLWSGSFYGTGKTATMIAESLELLTLQKGFKYMTMLTWKEVIHNRMFSFDKKWCPECFDEWSEANKEIYEPLMWYLTSTNACLRHKRKLESLCPNPKCKKSKSARIEYPGYCYRCGNWLGQKEYKFLQKEHNLTERDEWINRSIEELLESEVVQ
;
A
#
# COMPACT_ATOMS: atom_id res chain seq x y z
N MET A 1 1.01 -10.18 40.89
CA MET A 1 -0.19 -9.36 40.61
C MET A 1 0.24 -8.19 39.76
N TYR A 2 0.35 -8.39 38.43
CA TYR A 2 0.74 -7.35 37.49
C TYR A 2 -0.52 -6.63 37.03
N ILE A 3 -0.71 -5.43 37.54
CA ILE A 3 -1.77 -4.52 37.10
C ILE A 3 -1.41 -4.12 35.67
N SER A 4 -2.15 -4.63 34.67
CA SER A 4 -2.11 -4.14 33.30
C SER A 4 -2.62 -2.71 33.31
N ARG A 5 -1.72 -1.73 33.33
CA ARG A 5 -2.07 -0.36 32.95
C ARG A 5 -2.50 -0.43 31.48
N GLN A 6 -3.79 -0.39 31.23
CA GLN A 6 -4.30 -0.06 29.90
C GLN A 6 -3.75 1.32 29.54
N CYS A 7 -2.75 1.35 28.68
CA CYS A 7 -2.25 2.58 28.13
C CYS A 7 -3.36 3.15 27.25
N SER A 8 -4.00 4.20 27.67
CA SER A 8 -5.08 4.87 26.92
C SER A 8 -4.58 5.68 25.73
N ALA A 9 -3.26 5.75 25.52
CA ALA A 9 -2.63 6.47 24.43
C ALA A 9 -1.86 5.50 23.52
N SER A 10 -2.01 5.67 22.20
CA SER A 10 -1.22 4.95 21.21
C SER A 10 0.25 5.38 21.24
N TYR A 11 1.15 4.45 20.93
CA TYR A 11 2.60 4.74 20.84
C TYR A 11 2.95 5.51 19.57
N LEU A 12 2.28 5.18 18.46
CA LEU A 12 2.36 5.89 17.18
C LEU A 12 1.05 6.68 16.96
N TYR A 13 1.06 7.66 16.07
CA TYR A 13 -0.16 8.34 15.69
C TYR A 13 -1.23 7.32 15.23
N SER A 14 -2.43 7.47 15.77
CA SER A 14 -3.56 6.58 15.50
C SER A 14 -4.26 6.98 14.21
N LEU A 15 -3.54 6.95 13.07
CA LEU A 15 -4.14 7.21 11.77
C LEU A 15 -5.13 6.11 11.42
N GLU A 16 -6.28 6.50 10.92
CA GLU A 16 -7.29 5.55 10.48
C GLU A 16 -6.88 4.90 9.16
N PRO A 17 -6.91 3.55 9.04
CA PRO A 17 -6.79 2.86 7.77
C PRO A 17 -7.90 3.24 6.79
N ILE A 18 -7.57 3.45 5.52
CA ILE A 18 -8.54 3.94 4.53
C ILE A 18 -9.25 2.77 3.86
N ASN A 19 -10.58 2.88 3.77
CA ASN A 19 -11.45 1.97 3.01
C ASN A 19 -11.30 0.49 3.37
N VAL A 20 -10.99 0.17 4.61
CA VAL A 20 -11.00 -1.22 5.10
C VAL A 20 -12.40 -1.80 4.85
N GLY A 21 -12.45 -2.99 4.26
CA GLY A 21 -13.72 -3.62 3.93
C GLY A 21 -14.27 -3.28 2.56
N THR A 22 -13.50 -2.63 1.74
CA THR A 22 -13.87 -2.34 0.35
C THR A 22 -12.77 -2.79 -0.61
N PRO A 23 -13.05 -2.96 -1.92
CA PRO A 23 -12.04 -3.27 -2.94
C PRO A 23 -10.92 -2.21 -3.02
N MET A 24 -11.26 -0.98 -2.64
CA MET A 24 -10.31 0.13 -2.63
C MET A 24 -9.59 0.28 -1.29
N VAL A 25 -9.47 -0.80 -0.52
CA VAL A 25 -8.71 -0.80 0.73
C VAL A 25 -7.27 -0.34 0.51
N GLU A 26 -6.79 0.52 1.38
CA GLU A 26 -5.41 1.03 1.35
C GLU A 26 -4.40 -0.12 1.49
N CYS A 27 -3.32 -0.09 0.70
CA CYS A 27 -2.20 -1.01 0.87
C CYS A 27 -1.40 -0.67 2.15
N LEU A 28 -0.93 -1.69 2.87
CA LEU A 28 -0.16 -1.51 4.11
C LEU A 28 1.08 -0.61 3.93
N MET A 29 1.73 -0.68 2.76
CA MET A 29 2.86 0.21 2.46
C MET A 29 2.43 1.67 2.32
N SER A 30 1.27 1.93 1.73
CA SER A 30 0.70 3.28 1.64
C SER A 30 0.43 3.85 3.03
N TYR A 31 -0.18 3.06 3.90
CA TYR A 31 -0.41 3.44 5.30
C TYR A 31 0.89 3.78 6.03
N LEU A 32 1.92 2.93 5.89
CA LEU A 32 3.23 3.21 6.47
C LEU A 32 3.85 4.51 5.95
N GLY A 33 3.66 4.82 4.66
CA GLY A 33 4.09 6.08 4.06
C GLY A 33 3.38 7.29 4.69
N ARG A 34 2.06 7.24 4.86
CA ARG A 34 1.28 8.28 5.54
C ARG A 34 1.68 8.42 7.00
N LEU A 35 1.86 7.30 7.70
CA LEU A 35 2.29 7.30 9.10
C LEU A 35 3.70 7.91 9.26
N ALA A 36 4.62 7.58 8.35
CA ALA A 36 5.97 8.14 8.36
C ALA A 36 5.94 9.66 8.11
N LEU A 37 5.09 10.12 7.19
CA LEU A 37 4.86 11.53 6.94
C LEU A 37 4.32 12.26 8.18
N ALA A 38 3.30 11.69 8.83
CA ALA A 38 2.70 12.23 10.04
C ALA A 38 3.73 12.36 11.18
N HIS A 39 4.65 11.40 11.30
CA HIS A 39 5.75 11.43 12.27
C HIS A 39 6.96 12.24 11.82
N ASN A 40 6.96 12.78 10.59
CA ASN A 40 8.08 13.48 9.97
C ASN A 40 9.39 12.67 10.00
N VAL A 41 9.31 11.39 9.67
CA VAL A 41 10.46 10.47 9.62
C VAL A 41 10.52 9.73 8.30
N GLU A 42 11.68 9.21 7.93
CA GLU A 42 11.81 8.35 6.76
C GLU A 42 11.06 7.03 6.97
N LEU A 43 10.33 6.59 5.94
CA LEU A 43 9.58 5.33 5.94
C LEU A 43 10.45 4.13 6.38
N THR A 44 11.70 4.09 5.89
CA THR A 44 12.65 3.02 6.23
C THR A 44 12.97 2.97 7.72
N LYS A 45 13.15 4.12 8.34
CA LYS A 45 13.43 4.22 9.78
C LYS A 45 12.21 3.83 10.60
N LEU A 46 11.01 4.31 10.21
CA LEU A 46 9.79 3.96 10.90
C LEU A 46 9.52 2.45 10.85
N ALA A 47 9.60 1.84 9.68
CA ALA A 47 9.35 0.42 9.55
C ALA A 47 10.39 -0.44 10.30
N ALA A 48 11.67 -0.06 10.27
CA ALA A 48 12.68 -0.72 11.08
C ALA A 48 12.38 -0.63 12.60
N HIS A 49 11.87 0.53 13.03
CA HIS A 49 11.47 0.75 14.41
C HIS A 49 10.26 -0.09 14.80
N ILE A 50 9.22 -0.16 13.97
CA ILE A 50 8.03 -1.01 14.17
C ILE A 50 8.44 -2.47 14.30
N ILE A 51 9.30 -2.97 13.41
CA ILE A 51 9.83 -4.33 13.46
C ILE A 51 10.62 -4.57 14.74
N ALA A 52 11.41 -3.58 15.17
CA ALA A 52 12.21 -3.70 16.39
C ALA A 52 11.38 -3.79 17.68
N LEU A 53 10.17 -3.24 17.67
CA LEU A 53 9.24 -3.24 18.81
C LEU A 53 8.38 -4.50 18.88
N HIS A 54 8.36 -5.34 17.85
CA HIS A 54 7.54 -6.55 17.83
C HIS A 54 7.98 -7.54 18.91
N PRO A 55 7.05 -8.11 19.72
CA PRO A 55 7.40 -9.02 20.82
C PRO A 55 8.20 -10.26 20.41
N CYS A 56 7.92 -10.82 19.23
CA CYS A 56 8.57 -12.02 18.70
C CYS A 56 9.89 -11.77 17.94
N LYS A 57 10.48 -10.61 18.08
CA LYS A 57 11.66 -10.16 17.32
C LYS A 57 12.88 -11.08 17.42
N ARG A 58 13.03 -11.85 18.53
CA ARG A 58 14.18 -12.73 18.78
C ARG A 58 14.25 -13.95 17.87
N SER A 59 13.13 -14.42 17.33
CA SER A 59 13.06 -15.70 16.60
C SER A 59 13.14 -15.57 15.07
N LEU A 60 12.83 -14.43 14.50
CA LEU A 60 12.53 -14.34 13.06
C LEU A 60 13.51 -13.52 12.22
N TYR A 61 14.35 -12.68 12.84
CA TYR A 61 15.21 -11.79 12.05
C TYR A 61 16.63 -11.69 12.62
N PRO A 62 17.62 -12.29 11.94
CA PRO A 62 19.03 -12.03 12.23
C PRO A 62 19.40 -10.59 11.90
N LYS A 63 20.52 -10.12 12.41
CA LYS A 63 21.11 -8.77 12.33
C LYS A 63 21.17 -8.11 10.91
N GLN A 64 20.64 -8.78 9.88
CA GLN A 64 20.67 -8.36 8.48
C GLN A 64 19.67 -7.25 8.11
N PHE A 65 18.76 -6.85 9.01
CA PHE A 65 17.79 -5.78 8.75
C PHE A 65 18.36 -4.35 8.73
N ALA A 66 19.62 -4.19 9.08
CA ALA A 66 20.29 -2.88 8.96
C ALA A 66 20.53 -2.43 7.50
N SER A 67 20.29 -3.31 6.50
CA SER A 67 20.51 -3.03 5.09
C SER A 67 19.30 -3.39 4.23
N VAL A 68 18.13 -2.80 4.50
CA VAL A 68 16.81 -3.15 3.97
C VAL A 68 16.33 -2.41 2.72
N PRO A 69 17.12 -2.03 1.73
CA PRO A 69 16.56 -1.39 0.53
C PRO A 69 15.87 -2.34 -0.45
N ARG A 70 16.09 -3.66 -0.40
CA ARG A 70 15.59 -4.61 -1.40
C ARG A 70 14.44 -5.52 -0.97
N LEU A 71 14.16 -5.64 0.33
CA LEU A 71 13.14 -6.55 0.87
C LEU A 71 11.72 -5.95 0.91
N TRP A 72 11.56 -4.69 0.51
CA TRP A 72 10.41 -3.89 0.91
C TRP A 72 9.16 -4.04 0.04
N SER A 73 9.29 -4.42 -1.22
CA SER A 73 8.16 -4.22 -2.14
C SER A 73 7.06 -5.28 -2.05
N GLY A 74 7.35 -6.53 -1.76
CA GLY A 74 6.33 -7.59 -1.73
C GLY A 74 6.09 -8.18 -0.35
N SER A 75 7.03 -7.96 0.58
CA SER A 75 6.98 -8.59 1.89
C SER A 75 5.96 -7.98 2.84
N PHE A 76 5.61 -6.70 2.66
CA PHE A 76 4.74 -5.96 3.58
C PHE A 76 3.25 -6.12 3.26
N TYR A 77 2.89 -6.30 1.99
CA TYR A 77 1.50 -6.46 1.57
C TYR A 77 1.17 -7.87 1.06
N GLY A 78 2.15 -8.77 1.10
CA GLY A 78 1.99 -10.16 0.68
C GLY A 78 1.33 -11.06 1.72
N THR A 79 1.55 -12.38 1.57
CA THR A 79 0.99 -13.44 2.43
C THR A 79 1.98 -13.97 3.47
N GLY A 80 3.15 -13.35 3.60
CA GLY A 80 4.25 -13.87 4.37
C GLY A 80 4.31 -13.37 5.82
N LYS A 81 5.22 -13.97 6.60
CA LYS A 81 5.46 -13.64 8.02
C LYS A 81 5.75 -12.16 8.28
N THR A 82 6.38 -11.46 7.34
CA THR A 82 6.66 -10.02 7.47
C THR A 82 5.39 -9.20 7.47
N ALA A 83 4.45 -9.49 6.55
CA ALA A 83 3.16 -8.82 6.51
C ALA A 83 2.39 -9.04 7.81
N THR A 84 2.33 -10.28 8.31
CA THR A 84 1.70 -10.60 9.60
C THR A 84 2.30 -9.78 10.73
N MET A 85 3.61 -9.81 10.88
CA MET A 85 4.32 -9.12 11.96
C MET A 85 4.09 -7.61 11.93
N ILE A 86 4.14 -6.98 10.75
CA ILE A 86 3.91 -5.53 10.65
C ILE A 86 2.45 -5.19 10.95
N ALA A 87 1.49 -5.95 10.43
CA ALA A 87 0.08 -5.74 10.71
C ALA A 87 -0.21 -5.83 12.22
N GLU A 88 0.27 -6.89 12.88
CA GLU A 88 0.12 -7.07 14.34
C GLU A 88 0.82 -5.95 15.13
N SER A 89 2.04 -5.55 14.72
CA SER A 89 2.74 -4.45 15.38
C SER A 89 1.98 -3.13 15.25
N LEU A 90 1.43 -2.84 14.09
CA LEU A 90 0.66 -1.62 13.86
C LEU A 90 -0.61 -1.61 14.70
N GLU A 91 -1.32 -2.74 14.84
CA GLU A 91 -2.50 -2.83 15.72
C GLU A 91 -2.16 -2.47 17.18
N LEU A 92 -1.01 -2.95 17.66
CA LEU A 92 -0.56 -2.67 19.03
C LEU A 92 -0.08 -1.21 19.20
N LEU A 93 0.64 -0.68 18.21
CA LEU A 93 1.31 0.62 18.33
C LEU A 93 0.39 1.80 18.01
N THR A 94 -0.61 1.62 17.16
CA THR A 94 -1.56 2.66 16.74
C THR A 94 -2.92 2.55 17.41
N LEU A 95 -3.22 1.39 18.02
CA LEU A 95 -4.55 1.02 18.55
C LEU A 95 -5.65 0.99 17.48
N GLN A 96 -5.30 1.03 16.21
CA GLN A 96 -6.19 0.83 15.07
C GLN A 96 -6.34 -0.65 14.76
N LYS A 97 -7.34 -1.02 13.97
CA LYS A 97 -7.65 -2.39 13.58
C LYS A 97 -7.74 -2.53 12.06
N GLY A 98 -7.70 -3.78 11.58
CA GLY A 98 -7.95 -4.06 10.17
C GLY A 98 -6.71 -4.12 9.29
N PHE A 99 -5.50 -4.02 9.83
CA PHE A 99 -4.26 -4.03 9.03
C PHE A 99 -4.06 -5.32 8.23
N LYS A 100 -4.62 -6.46 8.68
CA LYS A 100 -4.58 -7.71 7.92
C LYS A 100 -5.25 -7.57 6.54
N TYR A 101 -6.33 -6.78 6.44
CA TYR A 101 -7.07 -6.54 5.19
C TYR A 101 -6.33 -5.59 4.24
N MET A 102 -5.34 -4.85 4.72
CA MET A 102 -4.45 -4.01 3.93
C MET A 102 -3.28 -4.78 3.33
N THR A 103 -3.32 -6.11 3.47
CA THR A 103 -2.35 -7.08 2.95
C THR A 103 -3.10 -8.23 2.27
N MET A 104 -2.36 -9.15 1.66
CA MET A 104 -2.95 -10.36 1.09
C MET A 104 -2.98 -11.55 2.07
N LEU A 105 -2.89 -11.30 3.38
CA LEU A 105 -2.89 -12.35 4.40
C LEU A 105 -4.18 -13.15 4.43
N THR A 106 -5.33 -12.49 4.21
CA THR A 106 -6.65 -13.13 4.19
C THR A 106 -6.84 -14.04 2.97
N TRP A 107 -6.11 -13.79 1.88
CA TRP A 107 -6.20 -14.56 0.62
C TRP A 107 -5.02 -15.50 0.40
N LYS A 108 -4.23 -15.81 1.42
CA LYS A 108 -3.00 -16.61 1.27
C LYS A 108 -3.24 -18.02 0.69
N GLU A 109 -4.43 -18.59 0.88
CA GLU A 109 -4.81 -19.91 0.34
C GLU A 109 -5.17 -19.85 -1.16
N VAL A 110 -5.52 -18.67 -1.66
CA VAL A 110 -5.96 -18.44 -3.05
C VAL A 110 -4.87 -17.77 -3.88
N ILE A 111 -4.08 -16.90 -3.26
CA ILE A 111 -3.12 -16.03 -3.95
C ILE A 111 -1.69 -16.54 -3.75
N HIS A 112 -1.01 -16.82 -4.87
CA HIS A 112 0.42 -17.15 -4.88
C HIS A 112 1.30 -15.90 -4.98
N ASN A 113 2.53 -15.97 -4.48
CA ASN A 113 3.49 -14.86 -4.51
C ASN A 113 3.76 -14.28 -5.91
N ARG A 114 3.53 -15.05 -6.99
CA ARG A 114 3.66 -14.58 -8.38
C ARG A 114 2.55 -13.62 -8.81
N MET A 115 1.48 -13.51 -8.04
CA MET A 115 0.36 -12.61 -8.32
C MET A 115 0.59 -11.19 -7.80
N PHE A 116 1.73 -10.95 -7.13
CA PHE A 116 2.10 -9.61 -6.68
C PHE A 116 3.00 -8.93 -7.70
N SER A 117 2.68 -7.67 -7.98
CA SER A 117 3.54 -6.80 -8.77
C SER A 117 4.54 -6.10 -7.86
N PHE A 118 5.82 -6.16 -8.21
CA PHE A 118 6.84 -5.31 -7.61
C PHE A 118 6.86 -3.91 -8.26
N ASP A 119 6.11 -3.73 -9.33
CA ASP A 119 5.98 -2.48 -10.05
C ASP A 119 4.75 -1.74 -9.51
N LYS A 120 4.94 -0.50 -9.10
CA LYS A 120 3.87 0.40 -8.69
C LYS A 120 3.00 0.70 -9.91
N LYS A 121 1.68 0.52 -9.74
CA LYS A 121 0.66 0.94 -10.70
C LYS A 121 -0.28 1.93 -10.03
N TRP A 122 -0.83 2.88 -10.78
CA TRP A 122 -1.77 3.87 -10.25
C TRP A 122 -2.70 4.40 -11.32
N CYS A 123 -3.82 4.97 -10.87
CA CYS A 123 -4.70 5.77 -11.69
C CYS A 123 -4.42 7.27 -11.42
N PRO A 124 -3.91 8.03 -12.39
CA PRO A 124 -3.64 9.46 -12.20
C PRO A 124 -4.90 10.27 -11.86
N GLU A 125 -6.03 9.91 -12.45
CA GLU A 125 -7.31 10.61 -12.20
C GLU A 125 -7.82 10.36 -10.77
N CYS A 126 -7.63 9.15 -10.21
CA CYS A 126 -7.93 8.92 -8.80
C CYS A 126 -7.14 9.87 -7.89
N PHE A 127 -5.84 10.02 -8.16
CA PHE A 127 -5.01 10.92 -7.37
C PHE A 127 -5.44 12.38 -7.48
N ASP A 128 -5.78 12.83 -8.71
CA ASP A 128 -6.26 14.20 -8.93
C ASP A 128 -7.60 14.44 -8.24
N GLU A 129 -8.56 13.52 -8.35
CA GLU A 129 -9.85 13.63 -7.67
C GLU A 129 -9.71 13.69 -6.14
N TRP A 130 -8.86 12.82 -5.57
CA TRP A 130 -8.66 12.84 -4.12
C TRP A 130 -7.99 14.14 -3.67
N SER A 131 -7.01 14.62 -4.43
CA SER A 131 -6.35 15.91 -4.16
C SER A 131 -7.32 17.09 -4.25
N GLU A 132 -8.18 17.12 -5.29
CA GLU A 132 -9.20 18.17 -5.48
C GLU A 132 -10.26 18.16 -4.39
N ALA A 133 -10.62 16.97 -3.94
CA ALA A 133 -11.58 16.80 -2.86
C ALA A 133 -10.98 16.97 -1.45
N ASN A 134 -9.70 17.37 -1.34
CA ASN A 134 -8.94 17.42 -0.09
C ASN A 134 -9.04 16.11 0.73
N LYS A 135 -9.08 14.98 0.04
CA LYS A 135 -9.02 13.66 0.66
C LYS A 135 -7.58 13.20 0.83
N GLU A 136 -7.39 12.29 1.78
CA GLU A 136 -6.10 11.63 1.95
C GLU A 136 -5.70 10.88 0.68
N ILE A 137 -4.44 11.08 0.26
CA ILE A 137 -3.87 10.36 -0.87
C ILE A 137 -3.31 9.03 -0.37
N TYR A 138 -3.75 7.94 -0.99
CA TYR A 138 -3.32 6.60 -0.64
C TYR A 138 -3.19 5.72 -1.89
N GLU A 139 -2.71 4.51 -1.74
CA GLU A 139 -2.55 3.54 -2.82
C GLU A 139 -3.34 2.27 -2.49
N PRO A 140 -4.37 1.94 -3.28
CA PRO A 140 -5.17 0.73 -3.08
C PRO A 140 -4.34 -0.56 -3.20
N LEU A 141 -4.64 -1.54 -2.35
CA LEU A 141 -3.98 -2.84 -2.36
C LEU A 141 -4.09 -3.55 -3.71
N MET A 142 -5.25 -3.45 -4.38
CA MET A 142 -5.47 -4.06 -5.68
C MET A 142 -4.50 -3.58 -6.77
N TRP A 143 -3.96 -2.36 -6.67
CA TRP A 143 -3.00 -1.86 -7.65
C TRP A 143 -1.65 -2.59 -7.64
N TYR A 144 -1.40 -3.36 -6.58
CA TYR A 144 -0.20 -4.20 -6.42
C TYR A 144 -0.39 -5.64 -6.91
N LEU A 145 -1.56 -6.00 -7.41
CA LEU A 145 -1.77 -7.29 -8.06
C LEU A 145 -1.32 -7.24 -9.52
N THR A 146 -0.63 -8.28 -9.99
CA THR A 146 -0.18 -8.39 -11.39
C THR A 146 -1.34 -8.34 -12.37
N SER A 147 -2.46 -8.95 -11.98
CA SER A 147 -3.67 -9.04 -12.80
C SER A 147 -4.45 -7.73 -12.90
N THR A 148 -4.31 -6.81 -11.94
CA THR A 148 -4.98 -5.51 -11.98
C THR A 148 -4.26 -4.58 -12.93
N ASN A 149 -4.89 -4.22 -14.04
CA ASN A 149 -4.31 -3.35 -15.07
C ASN A 149 -5.19 -2.14 -15.40
N ALA A 150 -6.34 -2.02 -14.78
CA ALA A 150 -7.33 -1.00 -15.10
C ALA A 150 -7.91 -0.34 -13.84
N CYS A 151 -8.34 0.90 -14.00
CA CYS A 151 -9.22 1.59 -13.08
C CYS A 151 -10.63 1.55 -13.64
N LEU A 152 -11.54 0.82 -12.98
CA LEU A 152 -12.93 0.72 -13.43
C LEU A 152 -13.69 2.04 -13.26
N ARG A 153 -13.33 2.83 -12.25
CA ARG A 153 -13.92 4.13 -11.98
C ARG A 153 -13.67 5.12 -13.13
N HIS A 154 -12.43 5.20 -13.62
CA HIS A 154 -12.03 6.13 -14.68
C HIS A 154 -11.95 5.47 -16.07
N LYS A 155 -12.34 4.20 -16.17
CA LYS A 155 -12.36 3.41 -17.42
C LYS A 155 -11.06 3.53 -18.22
N ARG A 156 -9.92 3.43 -17.51
CA ARG A 156 -8.60 3.56 -18.11
C ARG A 156 -7.62 2.53 -17.57
N LYS A 157 -6.55 2.27 -18.32
CA LYS A 157 -5.43 1.47 -17.83
C LYS A 157 -4.65 2.21 -16.75
N LEU A 158 -4.14 1.44 -15.78
CA LEU A 158 -3.25 1.96 -14.76
C LEU A 158 -1.90 2.35 -15.36
N GLU A 159 -1.35 3.44 -14.89
CA GLU A 159 0.01 3.87 -15.23
C GLU A 159 1.05 3.14 -14.39
N SER A 160 2.26 2.99 -14.92
CA SER A 160 3.39 2.38 -14.21
C SER A 160 4.70 3.17 -14.39
N LEU A 161 4.68 4.21 -15.20
CA LEU A 161 5.85 5.04 -15.49
C LEU A 161 5.63 6.47 -15.02
N CYS A 162 6.63 7.03 -14.35
CA CYS A 162 6.57 8.43 -13.96
C CYS A 162 6.34 9.34 -15.18
N PRO A 163 5.37 10.27 -15.12
CA PRO A 163 5.07 11.17 -16.22
C PRO A 163 6.19 12.16 -16.54
N ASN A 164 7.10 12.41 -15.60
CA ASN A 164 8.24 13.31 -15.82
C ASN A 164 9.18 12.73 -16.91
N PRO A 165 9.35 13.43 -18.05
CA PRO A 165 10.19 12.94 -19.15
C PRO A 165 11.66 12.71 -18.76
N LYS A 166 12.16 13.45 -17.77
CA LYS A 166 13.52 13.30 -17.25
C LYS A 166 13.68 12.10 -16.32
N CYS A 167 12.59 11.63 -15.72
CA CYS A 167 12.61 10.51 -14.78
C CYS A 167 12.48 9.14 -15.45
N LYS A 168 11.62 8.99 -16.42
CA LYS A 168 11.27 7.85 -17.32
C LYS A 168 11.38 6.40 -16.78
N LYS A 169 11.78 6.14 -15.53
CA LYS A 169 12.16 4.79 -15.04
C LYS A 169 11.66 4.48 -13.64
N SER A 170 10.43 4.83 -13.31
CA SER A 170 9.92 4.47 -12.00
C SER A 170 9.07 3.20 -12.05
N LYS A 171 9.71 2.05 -12.16
CA LYS A 171 9.07 0.74 -11.97
C LYS A 171 9.20 0.22 -10.53
N SER A 172 9.72 0.98 -9.60
CA SER A 172 9.95 0.47 -8.25
C SER A 172 8.79 0.82 -7.32
N ALA A 173 8.30 -0.18 -6.63
CA ALA A 173 7.27 -0.05 -5.59
C ALA A 173 7.77 0.61 -4.28
N ARG A 174 8.80 1.43 -4.35
CA ARG A 174 9.16 2.29 -3.22
C ARG A 174 8.12 3.37 -3.07
N ILE A 175 7.38 3.31 -1.99
CA ILE A 175 6.49 4.36 -1.55
C ILE A 175 7.24 5.14 -0.48
N GLU A 176 7.63 6.38 -0.78
CA GLU A 176 8.01 7.33 0.28
C GLU A 176 6.78 8.14 0.64
N TYR A 177 6.06 8.64 -0.38
CA TYR A 177 4.81 9.39 -0.19
C TYR A 177 3.79 8.92 -1.23
N PRO A 178 2.58 8.50 -0.81
CA PRO A 178 1.51 8.15 -1.75
C PRO A 178 1.23 9.30 -2.73
N GLY A 179 0.98 8.97 -4.00
CA GLY A 179 0.73 9.96 -5.05
C GLY A 179 1.96 10.63 -5.64
N TYR A 180 3.16 10.41 -5.11
CA TYR A 180 4.40 11.01 -5.60
C TYR A 180 5.38 9.97 -6.13
N CYS A 181 6.21 10.39 -7.09
CA CYS A 181 7.30 9.57 -7.61
C CYS A 181 8.46 9.54 -6.61
N TYR A 182 8.81 8.36 -6.13
CA TYR A 182 9.89 8.18 -5.16
C TYR A 182 11.27 8.64 -5.65
N ARG A 183 11.45 8.79 -6.98
CA ARG A 183 12.74 9.21 -7.55
C ARG A 183 12.89 10.72 -7.70
N CYS A 184 11.87 11.37 -8.22
CA CYS A 184 11.96 12.79 -8.59
C CYS A 184 10.99 13.67 -7.79
N GLY A 185 10.17 13.08 -6.90
CA GLY A 185 9.21 13.83 -6.09
C GLY A 185 8.02 14.41 -6.87
N ASN A 186 7.92 14.17 -8.18
CA ASN A 186 6.82 14.71 -8.98
C ASN A 186 5.50 14.03 -8.62
N TRP A 187 4.42 14.81 -8.69
CA TRP A 187 3.07 14.32 -8.59
C TRP A 187 2.76 13.32 -9.70
N LEU A 188 2.03 12.25 -9.40
CA LEU A 188 1.69 11.17 -10.30
C LEU A 188 0.28 11.28 -10.89
N GLY A 189 -0.45 12.35 -10.55
CA GLY A 189 -1.69 12.72 -11.24
C GLY A 189 -1.44 13.35 -12.60
N GLN A 190 -2.52 13.75 -13.29
CA GLN A 190 -2.44 14.32 -14.66
C GLN A 190 -2.24 15.84 -14.69
N LYS A 191 -2.48 16.55 -13.58
CA LYS A 191 -2.49 18.04 -13.56
C LYS A 191 -1.20 18.66 -14.08
N GLU A 192 -0.07 18.05 -13.78
CA GLU A 192 1.25 18.57 -14.21
C GLU A 192 1.67 18.08 -15.59
N TYR A 193 1.15 16.94 -16.06
CA TYR A 193 1.59 16.28 -17.29
C TYR A 193 0.40 15.76 -18.10
N LYS A 194 -0.20 16.63 -18.92
CA LYS A 194 -1.30 16.29 -19.83
C LYS A 194 -0.94 15.27 -20.92
N PHE A 195 0.31 14.85 -21.02
CA PHE A 195 0.83 14.08 -22.14
C PHE A 195 0.61 12.57 -22.10
N LEU A 196 0.04 12.04 -21.03
CA LEU A 196 -0.23 10.61 -20.91
C LEU A 196 -1.64 10.20 -21.35
N GLN A 197 -2.36 11.08 -22.04
CA GLN A 197 -3.62 10.74 -22.71
C GLN A 197 -3.37 9.89 -23.97
N LYS A 198 -2.77 8.73 -23.80
CA LYS A 198 -3.05 7.63 -24.73
C LYS A 198 -4.45 7.16 -24.40
N GLU A 199 -5.34 7.17 -25.38
CA GLU A 199 -6.63 6.46 -25.29
C GLU A 199 -6.35 5.00 -24.94
N HIS A 200 -6.34 4.71 -23.68
CA HIS A 200 -6.22 3.35 -23.18
C HIS A 200 -7.64 2.78 -23.06
N ASN A 201 -8.22 2.44 -24.21
CA ASN A 201 -9.49 1.74 -24.22
C ASN A 201 -9.33 0.46 -23.42
N LEU A 202 -10.16 0.29 -22.40
CA LEU A 202 -10.25 -0.97 -21.66
C LEU A 202 -10.80 -2.03 -22.58
N THR A 203 -10.24 -3.23 -22.48
CA THR A 203 -10.86 -4.40 -23.08
C THR A 203 -11.89 -4.99 -22.11
N GLU A 204 -12.90 -5.69 -22.63
CA GLU A 204 -13.86 -6.44 -21.81
C GLU A 204 -13.16 -7.38 -20.83
N ARG A 205 -12.03 -7.95 -21.25
CA ARG A 205 -11.19 -8.81 -20.41
C ARG A 205 -10.58 -8.01 -19.22
N ASP A 206 -10.08 -6.79 -19.47
CA ASP A 206 -9.53 -5.94 -18.40
C ASP A 206 -10.62 -5.62 -17.38
N GLU A 207 -11.82 -5.28 -17.84
CA GLU A 207 -12.96 -4.99 -16.98
C GLU A 207 -13.38 -6.22 -16.17
N TRP A 208 -13.52 -7.37 -16.81
CA TRP A 208 -13.89 -8.61 -16.13
C TRP A 208 -12.89 -9.00 -15.04
N ILE A 209 -11.58 -8.98 -15.35
CA ILE A 209 -10.53 -9.30 -14.38
C ILE A 209 -10.57 -8.36 -13.18
N ASN A 210 -10.66 -7.05 -13.42
CA ASN A 210 -10.64 -6.08 -12.32
C ASN A 210 -11.90 -6.20 -11.46
N ARG A 211 -13.09 -6.43 -12.06
CA ARG A 211 -14.34 -6.68 -11.33
C ARG A 211 -14.27 -7.93 -10.47
N SER A 212 -13.73 -9.04 -11.01
CA SER A 212 -13.53 -10.27 -10.23
C SER A 212 -12.59 -10.07 -9.04
N ILE A 213 -11.58 -9.20 -9.18
CA ILE A 213 -10.68 -8.84 -8.06
C ILE A 213 -11.42 -7.98 -7.03
N GLU A 214 -12.24 -7.03 -7.46
CA GLU A 214 -13.06 -6.21 -6.54
C GLU A 214 -14.01 -7.12 -5.72
N GLU A 215 -14.72 -8.03 -6.37
CA GLU A 215 -15.60 -9.01 -5.72
C GLU A 215 -14.85 -9.90 -4.71
N LEU A 216 -13.63 -10.34 -5.08
CA LEU A 216 -12.78 -11.12 -4.17
C LEU A 216 -12.40 -10.31 -2.91
N LEU A 217 -12.02 -9.05 -3.08
CA LEU A 217 -11.61 -8.19 -1.98
C LEU A 217 -12.78 -7.81 -1.05
N GLU A 218 -14.00 -7.73 -1.58
CA GLU A 218 -15.22 -7.49 -0.78
C GLU A 218 -15.62 -8.71 0.05
N SER A 219 -15.45 -9.92 -0.47
CA SER A 219 -16.02 -11.13 0.11
C SER A 219 -15.50 -11.49 1.51
N GLU A 220 -14.30 -11.06 1.87
CA GLU A 220 -13.62 -11.43 3.12
C GLU A 220 -13.99 -10.55 4.35
N VAL A 221 -14.70 -9.46 4.12
CA VAL A 221 -15.03 -8.51 5.21
C VAL A 221 -16.38 -8.82 5.86
N VAL A 222 -17.18 -9.65 5.23
CA VAL A 222 -18.55 -9.99 5.65
C VAL A 222 -18.57 -11.15 6.66
N GLN A 223 -17.42 -11.75 6.99
CA GLN A 223 -17.26 -12.78 8.04
C GLN A 223 -16.61 -12.19 9.31
#